data_1451dddb2ab6d31c7264e6cc1e0d16e2
#
_entry.id   1451dddb2ab6d31c7264e6cc1e0d16e2
#
_cell.length_a   1.000
_cell.length_b   1.000
_cell.length_c   1.000
_cell.angle_alpha   90.00
_cell.angle_beta   90.00
_cell.angle_gamma   90.00
#
_symmetry.space_group_name_H-M   'P 1'
#
loop_
_entity.id
_entity.type
_entity.pdbx_description
1 polymer ?
#
loop_
_entity_poly.entity_id
_entity_poly.type
_entity_poly.pdbx_seq_one_letter_code
_entity_poly.pdbx_strand_id
1 'polypeptide(L)'
;MDTESTTESTIVLPMVTIRLNGRDIEVPEGEVLLKVLLSADVRLPALCYHPALKSATGVCRLCTVEISLPGKAPEAKRACLVKTAPGLAVQTESVAVQAAREKAMRALLKQAPQSERLIRLAGDFGIRTDPAPDGCIRCLLCERVCKEVVGAGALKLEKRDGLRLIAPVEGRCIGCGTCANICPTQVIHVKDDENVRTISIREEVIGRHPLETCEGCGRRFATPKFLAVAHERAVDHHPDVRDHHRFCPECSKRLSPRVTGVLARRY
;
A
#
# COMPACT_ATOMS: atom_id res chain seq x y z
N MET A 1 3.07 -34.03 29.96
CA MET A 1 3.64 -33.20 28.88
C MET A 1 2.50 -32.34 28.39
N ASP A 2 2.35 -31.18 29.04
CA ASP A 2 1.21 -30.30 28.84
C ASP A 2 1.47 -29.40 27.64
N THR A 3 0.62 -29.52 26.64
CA THR A 3 0.62 -28.66 25.46
C THR A 3 -0.12 -27.37 25.82
N GLU A 4 0.61 -26.33 26.18
CA GLU A 4 0.06 -24.97 26.28
C GLU A 4 -0.38 -24.49 24.88
N SER A 5 -1.67 -24.45 24.69
CA SER A 5 -2.30 -23.77 23.56
C SER A 5 -2.20 -22.26 23.77
N THR A 6 -1.31 -21.62 23.02
CA THR A 6 -1.22 -20.16 22.94
C THR A 6 -2.46 -19.64 22.19
N THR A 7 -3.49 -19.29 22.93
CA THR A 7 -4.62 -18.51 22.41
C THR A 7 -4.12 -17.09 22.09
N GLU A 8 -4.01 -16.75 20.83
CA GLU A 8 -3.85 -15.36 20.38
C GLU A 8 -5.06 -14.55 20.87
N SER A 9 -4.84 -13.78 21.93
CA SER A 9 -5.83 -12.84 22.45
C SER A 9 -6.04 -11.73 21.42
N THR A 10 -7.13 -11.78 20.68
CA THR A 10 -7.59 -10.67 19.85
C THR A 10 -7.83 -9.48 20.77
N ILE A 11 -6.93 -8.50 20.78
CA ILE A 11 -7.09 -7.26 21.54
C ILE A 11 -8.28 -6.51 20.94
N VAL A 12 -9.43 -6.59 21.60
CA VAL A 12 -10.60 -5.77 21.26
C VAL A 12 -10.35 -4.38 21.81
N LEU A 13 -10.10 -3.42 20.95
CA LEU A 13 -9.94 -2.02 21.34
C LEU A 13 -11.29 -1.48 21.86
N PRO A 14 -11.28 -0.66 22.94
CA PRO A 14 -12.50 0.00 23.39
C PRO A 14 -13.07 0.90 22.30
N MET A 15 -14.39 0.99 22.22
CA MET A 15 -15.09 1.87 21.27
C MET A 15 -15.24 3.26 21.88
N VAL A 16 -15.05 4.28 21.06
CA VAL A 16 -15.21 5.70 21.43
C VAL A 16 -16.02 6.44 20.38
N THR A 17 -16.77 7.43 20.81
CA THR A 17 -17.52 8.31 19.91
C THR A 17 -16.62 9.45 19.44
N ILE A 18 -16.53 9.63 18.14
CA ILE A 18 -15.93 10.80 17.49
C ILE A 18 -16.97 11.52 16.64
N ARG A 19 -16.80 12.83 16.41
CA ARG A 19 -17.67 13.60 15.56
C ARG A 19 -17.07 13.81 14.17
N LEU A 20 -17.61 13.16 13.17
CA LEU A 20 -17.16 13.25 11.78
C LEU A 20 -18.11 14.10 10.94
N ASN A 21 -17.63 15.24 10.45
CA ASN A 21 -18.41 16.18 9.64
C ASN A 21 -19.79 16.51 10.28
N GLY A 22 -19.79 16.68 11.59
CA GLY A 22 -20.99 16.98 12.38
C GLY A 22 -21.84 15.78 12.80
N ARG A 23 -21.49 14.54 12.40
CA ARG A 23 -22.17 13.31 12.80
C ARG A 23 -21.35 12.53 13.80
N ASP A 24 -21.98 11.99 14.81
CA ASP A 24 -21.32 11.14 15.79
C ASP A 24 -21.23 9.70 15.24
N ILE A 25 -20.03 9.11 15.33
CA ILE A 25 -19.77 7.73 14.91
C ILE A 25 -18.95 7.01 15.99
N GLU A 26 -19.22 5.72 16.18
CA GLU A 26 -18.44 4.86 17.07
C GLU A 26 -17.28 4.23 16.33
N VAL A 27 -16.10 4.32 16.92
CA VAL A 27 -14.84 3.85 16.31
C VAL A 27 -13.92 3.24 17.38
N PRO A 28 -13.02 2.31 17.01
CA PRO A 28 -12.03 1.80 17.96
C PRO A 28 -11.12 2.92 18.48
N GLU A 29 -10.85 2.98 19.78
CA GLU A 29 -9.93 3.93 20.39
C GLU A 29 -8.47 3.61 20.00
N GLY A 30 -7.66 4.64 19.79
CA GLY A 30 -6.24 4.47 19.47
C GLY A 30 -5.96 3.94 18.06
N GLU A 31 -6.98 3.72 17.22
CA GLU A 31 -6.80 3.32 15.83
C GLU A 31 -6.32 4.52 14.99
N VAL A 32 -5.67 4.25 13.87
CA VAL A 32 -5.24 5.31 12.93
C VAL A 32 -6.48 5.94 12.28
N LEU A 33 -6.63 7.26 12.46
CA LEU A 33 -7.82 7.98 11.98
C LEU A 33 -8.06 7.78 10.48
N LEU A 34 -7.03 7.78 9.64
CA LEU A 34 -7.18 7.54 8.20
C LEU A 34 -7.82 6.17 7.91
N LYS A 35 -7.43 5.12 8.63
CA LYS A 35 -8.01 3.78 8.47
C LYS A 35 -9.50 3.80 8.80
N VAL A 36 -9.87 4.45 9.89
CA VAL A 36 -11.27 4.60 10.32
C VAL A 36 -12.09 5.36 9.27
N LEU A 37 -11.57 6.50 8.79
CA LEU A 37 -12.26 7.30 7.78
C LEU A 37 -12.47 6.54 6.47
N LEU A 38 -11.48 5.80 6.00
CA LEU A 38 -11.60 4.96 4.81
C LEU A 38 -12.61 3.81 4.99
N SER A 39 -12.68 3.22 6.20
CA SER A 39 -13.70 2.20 6.52
C SER A 39 -15.11 2.76 6.63
N ALA A 40 -15.26 4.07 6.86
CA ALA A 40 -16.52 4.79 6.88
C ALA A 40 -16.87 5.42 5.50
N ASP A 41 -16.28 4.91 4.40
CA ASP A 41 -16.47 5.38 3.02
C ASP A 41 -16.15 6.87 2.80
N VAL A 42 -15.37 7.48 3.67
CA VAL A 42 -14.91 8.86 3.49
C VAL A 42 -13.80 8.91 2.44
N ARG A 43 -14.06 9.57 1.32
CA ARG A 43 -13.08 9.75 0.25
C ARG A 43 -12.01 10.75 0.68
N LEU A 44 -10.84 10.25 1.04
CA LEU A 44 -9.66 11.04 1.36
C LEU A 44 -8.50 10.71 0.42
N PRO A 45 -7.84 11.71 -0.17
CA PRO A 45 -6.65 11.45 -0.96
C PRO A 45 -5.51 11.01 -0.05
N ALA A 46 -4.99 9.81 -0.26
CA ALA A 46 -3.85 9.28 0.48
C ALA A 46 -2.93 8.49 -0.47
N LEU A 47 -1.67 8.91 -0.60
CA LEU A 47 -0.71 8.29 -1.51
C LEU A 47 0.40 7.50 -0.81
N CYS A 48 0.68 7.80 0.45
CA CYS A 48 1.79 7.19 1.20
C CYS A 48 1.33 6.36 2.39
N TYR A 49 0.10 5.85 2.34
CA TYR A 49 -0.48 4.96 3.33
C TYR A 49 -0.77 3.60 2.71
N HIS A 50 -0.48 2.55 3.44
CA HIS A 50 -0.88 1.19 3.08
C HIS A 50 -1.22 0.41 4.36
N PRO A 51 -2.38 -0.29 4.40
CA PRO A 51 -2.88 -0.94 5.63
C PRO A 51 -1.98 -2.06 6.16
N ALA A 52 -1.19 -2.71 5.29
CA ALA A 52 -0.24 -3.76 5.70
C ALA A 52 1.04 -3.23 6.38
N LEU A 53 1.26 -1.91 6.42
CA LEU A 53 2.41 -1.31 7.09
C LEU A 53 2.06 -0.91 8.52
N LYS A 54 2.98 -1.17 9.47
CA LYS A 54 2.79 -0.86 10.89
C LYS A 54 2.57 0.63 11.18
N SER A 55 3.13 1.51 10.35
CA SER A 55 2.99 2.97 10.49
C SER A 55 3.03 3.68 9.15
N ALA A 56 2.38 4.84 9.07
CA ALA A 56 2.42 5.70 7.89
C ALA A 56 3.64 6.62 7.92
N THR A 57 4.15 6.99 6.74
CA THR A 57 5.25 7.97 6.61
C THR A 57 4.77 9.41 6.68
N GLY A 58 3.53 9.67 6.31
CA GLY A 58 2.90 10.99 6.34
C GLY A 58 3.47 12.02 5.33
N VAL A 59 4.33 11.61 4.40
CA VAL A 59 5.08 12.53 3.52
C VAL A 59 4.22 13.21 2.45
N CYS A 60 3.18 12.56 1.95
CA CYS A 60 2.33 13.13 0.89
C CYS A 60 1.43 14.27 1.37
N ARG A 61 1.08 14.32 2.65
CA ARG A 61 0.24 15.33 3.30
C ARG A 61 -1.18 15.50 2.71
N LEU A 62 -1.59 14.65 1.79
CA LEU A 62 -2.91 14.75 1.14
C LEU A 62 -4.06 14.34 2.06
N CYS A 63 -3.82 13.39 2.98
CA CYS A 63 -4.81 12.95 3.96
C CYS A 63 -5.05 13.96 5.10
N THR A 64 -4.75 15.24 4.88
CA THR A 64 -4.99 16.30 5.87
C THR A 64 -6.49 16.44 6.13
N VAL A 65 -6.84 16.51 7.40
CA VAL A 65 -8.17 16.80 7.95
C VAL A 65 -8.00 17.87 9.02
N GLU A 66 -9.06 18.59 9.33
CA GLU A 66 -9.10 19.46 10.50
C GLU A 66 -9.62 18.66 11.68
N ILE A 67 -8.91 18.70 12.80
CA ILE A 67 -9.29 18.03 14.03
C ILE A 67 -9.41 19.03 15.17
N SER A 68 -10.31 18.76 16.08
CA SER A 68 -10.38 19.44 17.37
C SER A 68 -10.69 18.45 18.49
N LEU A 69 -10.16 18.76 19.66
CA LEU A 69 -10.47 18.07 20.93
C LEU A 69 -11.19 19.04 21.84
N PRO A 70 -11.97 18.58 22.81
CA PRO A 70 -12.62 19.46 23.78
C PRO A 70 -11.65 20.47 24.40
N GLY A 71 -12.00 21.76 24.33
CA GLY A 71 -11.18 22.85 24.85
C GLY A 71 -9.96 23.23 24.03
N LYS A 72 -9.74 22.63 22.84
CA LYS A 72 -8.64 22.96 21.93
C LYS A 72 -9.16 23.60 20.65
N ALA A 73 -8.39 24.57 20.13
CA ALA A 73 -8.67 25.13 18.81
C ALA A 73 -8.53 24.09 17.70
N PRO A 74 -9.32 24.18 16.62
CA PRO A 74 -9.17 23.31 15.46
C PRO A 74 -7.78 23.45 14.83
N GLU A 75 -7.20 22.32 14.40
CA GLU A 75 -5.91 22.30 13.72
C GLU A 75 -5.90 21.30 12.55
N ALA A 76 -5.16 21.63 11.50
CA ALA A 76 -4.98 20.76 10.33
C ALA A 76 -3.93 19.68 10.59
N LYS A 77 -4.31 18.41 10.61
CA LYS A 77 -3.44 17.25 10.86
C LYS A 77 -3.58 16.21 9.75
N ARG A 78 -2.53 15.44 9.57
CA ARG A 78 -2.54 14.27 8.65
C ARG A 78 -3.25 13.10 9.30
N ALA A 79 -4.40 12.68 8.78
CA ALA A 79 -5.21 11.60 9.35
C ALA A 79 -4.42 10.29 9.52
N CYS A 80 -3.44 10.02 8.68
CA CYS A 80 -2.57 8.85 8.81
C CYS A 80 -1.61 8.87 10.01
N LEU A 81 -1.48 10.00 10.71
CA LEU A 81 -0.64 10.17 11.90
C LEU A 81 -1.45 10.51 13.16
N VAL A 82 -2.76 10.63 13.04
CA VAL A 82 -3.67 10.89 14.16
C VAL A 82 -4.29 9.57 14.61
N LYS A 83 -4.45 9.40 15.90
CA LYS A 83 -5.18 8.29 16.51
C LYS A 83 -6.55 8.77 16.98
N THR A 84 -7.53 7.88 16.91
CA THR A 84 -8.87 8.10 17.45
C THR A 84 -8.83 8.21 18.97
N ALA A 85 -9.60 9.16 19.51
CA ALA A 85 -9.72 9.41 20.95
C ALA A 85 -11.12 9.93 21.27
N PRO A 86 -11.59 9.78 22.51
CA PRO A 86 -12.88 10.30 22.94
C PRO A 86 -13.02 11.80 22.68
N GLY A 87 -14.15 12.22 22.15
CA GLY A 87 -14.45 13.64 21.87
C GLY A 87 -13.69 14.27 20.72
N LEU A 88 -12.96 13.47 19.92
CA LEU A 88 -12.30 13.95 18.70
C LEU A 88 -13.36 14.39 17.69
N ALA A 89 -13.31 15.65 17.25
CA ALA A 89 -14.07 16.13 16.12
C ALA A 89 -13.18 16.25 14.88
N VAL A 90 -13.72 15.82 13.73
CA VAL A 90 -13.00 15.73 12.45
C VAL A 90 -13.82 16.40 11.36
N GLN A 91 -13.22 17.33 10.62
CA GLN A 91 -13.76 17.94 9.41
C GLN A 91 -12.89 17.59 8.22
N THR A 92 -13.49 17.03 7.18
CA THR A 92 -12.75 16.57 6.00
C THR A 92 -12.71 17.58 4.86
N GLU A 93 -13.55 18.62 4.89
CA GLU A 93 -13.76 19.56 3.78
C GLU A 93 -13.78 21.05 4.24
N SER A 94 -13.01 21.40 5.28
CA SER A 94 -12.87 22.81 5.66
C SER A 94 -11.95 23.58 4.70
N VAL A 95 -12.07 24.91 4.69
CA VAL A 95 -11.19 25.80 3.88
C VAL A 95 -9.70 25.56 4.22
N ALA A 96 -9.39 25.36 5.49
CA ALA A 96 -8.03 25.05 5.94
C ALA A 96 -7.52 23.72 5.40
N VAL A 97 -8.39 22.70 5.35
CA VAL A 97 -8.07 21.37 4.78
C VAL A 97 -7.82 21.48 3.29
N GLN A 98 -8.68 22.17 2.55
CA GLN A 98 -8.52 22.36 1.10
C GLN A 98 -7.21 23.08 0.78
N ALA A 99 -6.91 24.18 1.46
CA ALA A 99 -5.67 24.93 1.27
C ALA A 99 -4.41 24.08 1.59
N ALA A 100 -4.49 23.26 2.65
CA ALA A 100 -3.38 22.36 3.02
C ALA A 100 -3.16 21.27 1.98
N ARG A 101 -4.23 20.65 1.43
CA ARG A 101 -4.14 19.64 0.36
C ARG A 101 -3.64 20.23 -0.95
N GLU A 102 -4.10 21.43 -1.31
CA GLU A 102 -3.63 22.13 -2.50
C GLU A 102 -2.12 22.41 -2.41
N LYS A 103 -1.65 22.93 -1.28
CA LYS A 103 -0.21 23.14 -1.01
C LYS A 103 0.58 21.83 -1.11
N ALA A 104 0.03 20.74 -0.55
CA ALA A 104 0.65 19.43 -0.62
C ALA A 104 0.73 18.91 -2.06
N MET A 105 -0.35 19.02 -2.84
CA MET A 105 -0.38 18.60 -4.24
C MET A 105 0.61 19.39 -5.10
N ARG A 106 0.70 20.70 -4.93
CA ARG A 106 1.70 21.53 -5.63
C ARG A 106 3.12 21.05 -5.31
N ALA A 107 3.42 20.72 -4.06
CA ALA A 107 4.73 20.18 -3.67
C ALA A 107 5.01 18.80 -4.29
N LEU A 108 4.02 17.94 -4.40
CA LEU A 108 4.15 16.64 -5.05
C LEU A 108 4.36 16.75 -6.55
N LEU A 109 3.60 17.60 -7.22
CA LEU A 109 3.73 17.88 -8.64
C LEU A 109 5.09 18.53 -8.99
N LYS A 110 5.63 19.35 -8.10
CA LYS A 110 7.01 19.86 -8.27
C LYS A 110 8.06 18.73 -8.26
N GLN A 111 7.80 17.63 -7.54
CA GLN A 111 8.71 16.47 -7.48
C GLN A 111 8.45 15.48 -8.61
N ALA A 112 7.20 15.31 -9.04
CA ALA A 112 6.76 14.28 -9.96
C ALA A 112 5.68 14.77 -10.95
N PRO A 113 5.94 15.82 -11.75
CA PRO A 113 4.89 16.45 -12.53
C PRO A 113 4.46 15.66 -13.78
N GLN A 114 5.23 14.65 -14.21
CA GLN A 114 4.83 13.73 -15.30
C GLN A 114 4.06 12.51 -14.81
N SER A 115 3.80 12.38 -13.50
CA SER A 115 2.99 11.29 -12.99
C SER A 115 1.53 11.47 -13.41
N GLU A 116 1.04 10.63 -14.32
CA GLU A 116 -0.36 10.64 -14.76
C GLU A 116 -1.35 10.54 -13.59
N ARG A 117 -0.98 9.77 -12.57
CA ARG A 117 -1.81 9.63 -11.38
C ARG A 117 -1.90 10.92 -10.57
N LEU A 118 -0.79 11.64 -10.41
CA LEU A 118 -0.80 12.95 -9.74
C LEU A 118 -1.50 13.99 -10.59
N ILE A 119 -1.32 13.97 -11.91
CA ILE A 119 -1.98 14.88 -12.85
C ILE A 119 -3.51 14.70 -12.76
N ARG A 120 -4.00 13.46 -12.79
CA ARG A 120 -5.42 13.16 -12.59
C ARG A 120 -5.93 13.66 -11.24
N LEU A 121 -5.21 13.31 -10.17
CA LEU A 121 -5.58 13.73 -8.82
C LEU A 121 -5.52 15.25 -8.65
N ALA A 122 -4.57 15.93 -9.31
CA ALA A 122 -4.46 17.38 -9.32
C ALA A 122 -5.68 18.06 -9.97
N GLY A 123 -6.29 17.41 -10.97
CA GLY A 123 -7.53 17.88 -11.59
C GLY A 123 -8.67 18.05 -10.58
N ASP A 124 -8.78 17.13 -9.61
CA ASP A 124 -9.78 17.17 -8.54
C ASP A 124 -9.61 18.39 -7.62
N PHE A 125 -8.42 19.00 -7.63
CA PHE A 125 -8.08 20.20 -6.86
C PHE A 125 -7.97 21.45 -7.73
N GLY A 126 -8.25 21.38 -9.03
CA GLY A 126 -8.13 22.49 -9.98
C GLY A 126 -6.71 23.02 -10.16
N ILE A 127 -5.68 22.21 -9.89
CA ILE A 127 -4.27 22.61 -9.97
C ILE A 127 -3.71 22.31 -11.36
N ARG A 128 -3.12 23.32 -12.00
CA ARG A 128 -2.38 23.15 -13.26
C ARG A 128 -1.05 22.44 -13.02
N THR A 129 -0.69 21.53 -13.94
CA THR A 129 0.55 20.73 -13.90
C THR A 129 1.49 21.15 -15.02
N ASP A 130 2.76 21.34 -14.68
CA ASP A 130 3.84 21.56 -15.66
C ASP A 130 4.74 20.31 -15.70
N PRO A 131 5.23 19.89 -16.88
CA PRO A 131 6.01 18.66 -17.00
C PRO A 131 7.42 18.74 -16.41
N ALA A 132 7.91 17.67 -15.79
CA ALA A 132 9.29 17.44 -15.34
C ALA A 132 9.67 15.97 -15.11
N PRO A 133 10.97 15.63 -14.96
CA PRO A 133 11.48 14.31 -15.38
C PRO A 133 11.49 13.18 -14.36
N ASP A 134 11.29 13.37 -13.05
CA ASP A 134 11.34 12.28 -12.06
C ASP A 134 9.99 12.09 -11.36
N GLY A 135 9.29 11.01 -11.69
CA GLY A 135 7.98 10.70 -11.14
C GLY A 135 7.96 10.25 -9.66
N CYS A 136 9.09 10.09 -8.98
CA CYS A 136 9.15 9.56 -7.62
C CYS A 136 8.91 10.65 -6.55
N ILE A 137 7.84 10.54 -5.76
CA ILE A 137 7.53 11.43 -4.63
C ILE A 137 8.23 11.04 -3.32
N ARG A 138 9.07 10.03 -3.35
CA ARG A 138 9.86 9.53 -2.20
C ARG A 138 9.01 9.20 -0.97
N CYS A 139 7.83 8.59 -1.21
CA CYS A 139 6.89 8.21 -0.15
C CYS A 139 7.34 6.99 0.67
N LEU A 140 8.38 6.30 0.24
CA LEU A 140 8.98 5.10 0.86
C LEU A 140 8.08 3.86 0.90
N LEU A 141 6.90 3.86 0.29
CA LEU A 141 6.02 2.68 0.31
C LEU A 141 6.69 1.45 -0.32
N CYS A 142 7.38 1.63 -1.46
CA CYS A 142 8.07 0.54 -2.15
C CYS A 142 9.22 -0.06 -1.32
N GLU A 143 9.99 0.76 -0.61
CA GLU A 143 11.04 0.31 0.30
C GLU A 143 10.42 -0.46 1.48
N ARG A 144 9.45 0.15 2.15
CA ARG A 144 8.82 -0.41 3.34
C ARG A 144 8.07 -1.70 3.06
N VAL A 145 7.25 -1.75 2.01
CA VAL A 145 6.55 -2.98 1.65
C VAL A 145 7.52 -4.10 1.28
N CYS A 146 8.61 -3.77 0.56
CA CYS A 146 9.62 -4.74 0.20
C CYS A 146 10.36 -5.30 1.42
N LYS A 147 10.60 -4.47 2.44
CA LYS A 147 11.29 -4.86 3.68
C LYS A 147 10.34 -5.49 4.71
N GLU A 148 9.20 -4.82 5.00
CA GLU A 148 8.35 -5.17 6.13
C GLU A 148 7.31 -6.25 5.78
N VAL A 149 6.83 -6.29 4.53
CA VAL A 149 5.78 -7.21 4.08
C VAL A 149 6.37 -8.36 3.26
N VAL A 150 7.17 -8.03 2.24
CA VAL A 150 7.79 -9.04 1.36
C VAL A 150 9.01 -9.70 2.02
N GLY A 151 9.76 -8.97 2.86
CA GLY A 151 10.98 -9.46 3.51
C GLY A 151 12.23 -9.44 2.63
N ALA A 152 12.15 -9.01 1.38
CA ALA A 152 13.27 -9.02 0.44
C ALA A 152 14.26 -7.87 0.66
N GLY A 153 13.78 -6.66 1.01
CA GLY A 153 14.63 -5.48 1.22
C GLY A 153 15.43 -5.06 -0.02
N ALA A 154 14.83 -5.18 -1.20
CA ALA A 154 15.47 -4.94 -2.49
C ALA A 154 15.58 -3.45 -2.88
N LEU A 155 15.03 -2.57 -2.05
CA LEU A 155 15.02 -1.13 -2.25
C LEU A 155 15.46 -0.41 -0.99
N LYS A 156 16.18 0.70 -1.15
CA LYS A 156 16.62 1.57 -0.06
C LYS A 156 16.51 3.04 -0.44
N LEU A 157 16.32 3.90 0.55
CA LEU A 157 16.53 5.34 0.36
C LEU A 157 18.02 5.64 0.39
N GLU A 158 18.54 6.26 -0.65
CA GLU A 158 19.95 6.62 -0.80
C GLU A 158 20.10 8.12 -1.11
N LYS A 159 21.23 8.70 -0.75
CA LYS A 159 21.60 10.07 -1.13
C LYS A 159 22.70 9.98 -2.18
N ARG A 160 22.43 10.47 -3.40
CA ARG A 160 23.42 10.63 -4.50
C ARG A 160 23.39 12.09 -4.95
N ASP A 161 24.56 12.69 -5.06
CA ASP A 161 24.74 14.08 -5.53
C ASP A 161 23.81 15.10 -4.83
N GLY A 162 23.61 14.93 -3.52
CA GLY A 162 22.73 15.78 -2.74
C GLY A 162 21.24 15.42 -2.83
N LEU A 163 20.82 14.62 -3.78
CA LEU A 163 19.43 14.18 -3.97
C LEU A 163 19.14 12.89 -3.21
N ARG A 164 17.98 12.83 -2.56
CA ARG A 164 17.48 11.58 -1.96
C ARG A 164 16.66 10.81 -3.01
N LEU A 165 16.99 9.57 -3.25
CA LEU A 165 16.31 8.72 -4.23
C LEU A 165 16.13 7.29 -3.71
N ILE A 166 15.16 6.59 -4.29
CA ILE A 166 15.01 5.15 -4.06
C ILE A 166 15.97 4.43 -4.99
N ALA A 167 16.85 3.63 -4.42
CA ALA A 167 17.88 2.87 -5.16
C ALA A 167 17.67 1.36 -4.98
N PRO A 168 18.02 0.56 -5.98
CA PRO A 168 18.08 -0.90 -5.86
C PRO A 168 19.14 -1.34 -4.85
N VAL A 169 18.86 -2.47 -4.18
CA VAL A 169 19.84 -3.25 -3.42
C VAL A 169 20.10 -4.52 -4.22
N GLU A 170 21.33 -4.64 -4.73
CA GLU A 170 21.73 -5.71 -5.63
C GLU A 170 21.45 -7.11 -5.04
N GLY A 171 21.00 -8.04 -5.89
CA GLY A 171 20.74 -9.43 -5.55
C GLY A 171 19.52 -9.70 -4.67
N ARG A 172 18.91 -8.68 -4.03
CA ARG A 172 17.83 -8.86 -3.08
C ARG A 172 16.43 -8.97 -3.69
N CYS A 173 16.22 -8.49 -4.89
CA CYS A 173 14.93 -8.61 -5.55
C CYS A 173 14.54 -10.08 -5.75
N ILE A 174 13.25 -10.38 -5.52
CA ILE A 174 12.68 -11.72 -5.76
C ILE A 174 11.69 -11.74 -6.94
N GLY A 175 11.49 -10.60 -7.60
CA GLY A 175 10.64 -10.51 -8.80
C GLY A 175 9.14 -10.50 -8.53
N CYS A 176 8.67 -10.23 -7.32
CA CYS A 176 7.24 -10.26 -6.95
C CYS A 176 6.40 -9.13 -7.56
N GLY A 177 7.00 -8.00 -7.95
CA GLY A 177 6.30 -6.84 -8.51
C GLY A 177 5.51 -5.99 -7.52
N THR A 178 5.46 -6.34 -6.23
CA THR A 178 4.66 -5.63 -5.21
C THR A 178 5.02 -4.15 -5.11
N CYS A 179 6.31 -3.80 -5.25
CA CYS A 179 6.77 -2.41 -5.22
C CYS A 179 6.19 -1.55 -6.37
N ALA A 180 5.98 -2.13 -7.54
CA ALA A 180 5.33 -1.46 -8.66
C ALA A 180 3.83 -1.28 -8.43
N ASN A 181 3.15 -2.35 -7.97
CA ASN A 181 1.71 -2.32 -7.71
C ASN A 181 1.32 -1.28 -6.65
N ILE A 182 2.17 -1.08 -5.63
CA ILE A 182 1.90 -0.13 -4.55
C ILE A 182 2.36 1.30 -4.87
N CYS A 183 3.16 1.49 -5.92
CA CYS A 183 3.72 2.80 -6.22
C CYS A 183 2.62 3.82 -6.58
N PRO A 184 2.42 4.88 -5.79
CA PRO A 184 1.32 5.82 -6.01
C PRO A 184 1.50 6.68 -7.27
N THR A 185 2.72 6.80 -7.77
CA THR A 185 3.05 7.56 -9.00
C THR A 185 3.45 6.66 -10.16
N GLN A 186 3.42 5.33 -9.96
CA GLN A 186 3.65 4.31 -10.99
C GLN A 186 5.01 4.42 -11.71
N VAL A 187 6.04 4.89 -11.00
CA VAL A 187 7.41 5.05 -11.54
C VAL A 187 8.27 3.80 -11.43
N ILE A 188 7.73 2.74 -10.87
CA ILE A 188 8.36 1.41 -10.88
C ILE A 188 7.65 0.58 -11.92
N HIS A 189 8.41 0.08 -12.87
CA HIS A 189 7.88 -0.68 -13.99
C HIS A 189 8.17 -2.17 -13.84
N VAL A 190 7.21 -3.00 -14.22
CA VAL A 190 7.37 -4.45 -14.37
C VAL A 190 7.13 -4.76 -15.84
N LYS A 191 8.15 -5.33 -16.48
CA LYS A 191 8.07 -5.80 -17.85
C LYS A 191 8.40 -7.29 -17.88
N ASP A 192 7.46 -8.07 -18.39
CA ASP A 192 7.68 -9.47 -18.71
C ASP A 192 7.97 -9.55 -20.22
N ASP A 193 9.16 -10.03 -20.55
CA ASP A 193 9.63 -10.17 -21.93
C ASP A 193 10.10 -11.61 -22.12
N GLU A 194 9.48 -12.34 -23.05
CA GLU A 194 9.67 -13.77 -23.24
C GLU A 194 9.54 -14.54 -21.92
N ASN A 195 10.67 -14.89 -21.31
CA ASN A 195 10.77 -15.72 -20.10
C ASN A 195 11.35 -14.93 -18.90
N VAL A 196 11.54 -13.63 -19.03
CA VAL A 196 12.23 -12.81 -18.04
C VAL A 196 11.36 -11.67 -17.58
N ARG A 197 11.16 -11.56 -16.26
CA ARG A 197 10.60 -10.40 -15.59
C ARG A 197 11.70 -9.41 -15.24
N THR A 198 11.59 -8.19 -15.74
CA THR A 198 12.43 -7.06 -15.35
C THR A 198 11.62 -6.08 -14.52
N ILE A 199 12.13 -5.73 -13.35
CA ILE A 199 11.59 -4.67 -12.50
C ILE A 199 12.59 -3.53 -12.48
N SER A 200 12.14 -2.32 -12.78
CA SER A 200 13.01 -1.13 -12.88
C SER A 200 12.37 0.10 -12.26
N ILE A 201 13.21 1.04 -11.86
CA ILE A 201 12.83 2.39 -11.46
C ILE A 201 13.75 3.36 -12.20
N ARG A 202 13.19 4.36 -12.87
CA ARG A 202 13.97 5.17 -13.84
C ARG A 202 14.63 4.24 -14.85
N GLU A 203 15.91 4.38 -15.06
CA GLU A 203 16.73 3.48 -15.90
C GLU A 203 17.46 2.40 -15.09
N GLU A 204 17.27 2.35 -13.77
CA GLU A 204 17.94 1.40 -12.88
C GLU A 204 17.11 0.11 -12.74
N VAL A 205 17.75 -1.04 -12.99
CA VAL A 205 17.15 -2.36 -12.83
C VAL A 205 17.17 -2.74 -11.34
N ILE A 206 16.00 -2.97 -10.75
CA ILE A 206 15.83 -3.49 -9.39
C ILE A 206 16.08 -4.99 -9.37
N GLY A 207 15.65 -5.69 -10.41
CA GLY A 207 15.90 -7.12 -10.57
C GLY A 207 15.45 -7.66 -11.91
N ARG A 208 16.15 -8.72 -12.37
CA ARG A 208 15.80 -9.55 -13.52
C ARG A 208 15.69 -11.00 -13.08
N HIS A 209 14.59 -11.65 -13.44
CA HIS A 209 14.30 -13.01 -12.99
C HIS A 209 13.62 -13.81 -14.08
N PRO A 210 13.97 -15.09 -14.25
CA PRO A 210 13.21 -15.98 -15.10
C PRO A 210 11.76 -16.10 -14.57
N LEU A 211 10.84 -16.42 -15.47
CA LEU A 211 9.44 -16.70 -15.14
C LEU A 211 9.16 -18.19 -15.25
N GLU A 212 8.45 -18.72 -14.26
CA GLU A 212 7.89 -20.06 -14.29
C GLU A 212 6.68 -20.17 -15.21
N THR A 213 6.50 -21.36 -15.77
CA THR A 213 5.36 -21.69 -16.63
C THR A 213 4.28 -22.36 -15.82
N CYS A 214 3.05 -21.91 -15.94
CA CYS A 214 1.89 -22.54 -15.34
C CYS A 214 1.66 -23.93 -15.93
N GLU A 215 1.64 -24.98 -15.11
CA GLU A 215 1.38 -26.35 -15.54
C GLU A 215 -0.04 -26.57 -16.09
N GLY A 216 -0.98 -25.69 -15.74
CA GLY A 216 -2.37 -25.81 -16.21
C GLY A 216 -2.68 -25.12 -17.54
N CYS A 217 -2.03 -23.99 -17.86
CA CYS A 217 -2.36 -23.22 -19.06
C CYS A 217 -1.15 -22.73 -19.87
N GLY A 218 0.07 -23.09 -19.49
CA GLY A 218 1.29 -22.72 -20.18
C GLY A 218 1.70 -21.24 -20.02
N ARG A 219 0.92 -20.39 -19.33
CA ARG A 219 1.21 -18.96 -19.15
C ARG A 219 2.41 -18.79 -18.22
N ARG A 220 3.29 -17.84 -18.55
CA ARG A 220 4.31 -17.35 -17.62
C ARG A 220 3.66 -16.51 -16.54
N PHE A 221 4.04 -16.66 -15.26
CA PHE A 221 3.27 -16.00 -14.20
C PHE A 221 4.07 -15.49 -13.00
N ALA A 222 5.09 -16.20 -12.53
CA ALA A 222 5.82 -15.85 -11.32
C ALA A 222 7.30 -16.21 -11.45
N THR A 223 8.13 -15.65 -10.59
CA THR A 223 9.56 -15.97 -10.55
C THR A 223 9.84 -17.09 -9.55
N PRO A 224 10.83 -17.97 -9.78
CA PRO A 224 11.20 -19.04 -8.83
C PRO A 224 11.48 -18.52 -7.42
N LYS A 225 12.19 -17.39 -7.30
CA LYS A 225 12.49 -16.78 -6.00
C LYS A 225 11.23 -16.33 -5.26
N PHE A 226 10.25 -15.77 -5.96
CA PHE A 226 8.99 -15.38 -5.35
C PHE A 226 8.19 -16.61 -4.91
N LEU A 227 8.13 -17.64 -5.75
CA LEU A 227 7.42 -18.89 -5.41
C LEU A 227 8.05 -19.60 -4.21
N ALA A 228 9.36 -19.60 -4.08
CA ALA A 228 10.05 -20.17 -2.91
C ALA A 228 9.65 -19.44 -1.62
N VAL A 229 9.65 -18.09 -1.61
CA VAL A 229 9.20 -17.30 -0.46
C VAL A 229 7.71 -17.52 -0.16
N ALA A 230 6.87 -17.62 -1.19
CA ALA A 230 5.45 -17.90 -1.01
C ALA A 230 5.24 -19.30 -0.41
N HIS A 231 6.01 -20.28 -0.85
CA HIS A 231 5.95 -21.65 -0.32
C HIS A 231 6.39 -21.71 1.15
N GLU A 232 7.48 -21.08 1.53
CA GLU A 232 7.93 -21.03 2.92
C GLU A 232 6.86 -20.42 3.84
N ARG A 233 6.19 -19.36 3.40
CA ARG A 233 5.14 -18.69 4.18
C ARG A 233 3.81 -19.45 4.20
N ALA A 234 3.61 -20.37 3.26
CA ALA A 234 2.42 -21.22 3.19
C ALA A 234 2.51 -22.45 4.11
N VAL A 235 3.58 -22.61 4.89
CA VAL A 235 3.77 -23.76 5.79
C VAL A 235 2.62 -23.89 6.79
N ASP A 236 2.06 -22.77 7.25
CA ASP A 236 0.94 -22.71 8.19
C ASP A 236 -0.44 -22.74 7.52
N HIS A 237 -0.50 -22.85 6.19
CA HIS A 237 -1.76 -22.92 5.45
C HIS A 237 -2.18 -24.37 5.18
N HIS A 238 -3.47 -24.55 4.88
CA HIS A 238 -4.05 -25.85 4.54
C HIS A 238 -3.23 -26.54 3.43
N PRO A 239 -3.00 -27.87 3.48
CA PRO A 239 -2.18 -28.63 2.52
C PRO A 239 -2.51 -28.34 1.06
N ASP A 240 -3.79 -28.15 0.73
CA ASP A 240 -4.26 -27.84 -0.63
C ASP A 240 -3.68 -26.55 -1.21
N VAL A 241 -3.18 -25.62 -0.37
CA VAL A 241 -2.58 -24.36 -0.83
C VAL A 241 -1.14 -24.55 -1.28
N ARG A 242 -0.43 -25.55 -0.73
CA ARG A 242 0.99 -25.81 -1.03
C ARG A 242 1.19 -26.33 -2.46
N ASP A 243 0.29 -27.17 -2.94
CA ASP A 243 0.42 -27.83 -4.24
C ASP A 243 0.09 -26.89 -5.40
N HIS A 244 -0.52 -25.73 -5.12
CA HIS A 244 -0.97 -24.79 -6.15
C HIS A 244 0.09 -23.80 -6.64
N HIS A 245 1.31 -23.80 -6.08
CA HIS A 245 2.37 -22.87 -6.52
C HIS A 245 2.91 -23.14 -7.93
N ARG A 246 2.55 -24.25 -8.53
CA ARG A 246 2.83 -24.59 -9.94
C ARG A 246 1.83 -24.02 -10.95
N PHE A 247 0.75 -23.43 -10.43
CA PHE A 247 -0.33 -22.87 -11.23
C PHE A 247 -0.41 -21.36 -11.09
N CYS A 248 -0.74 -20.68 -12.17
CA CYS A 248 -1.05 -19.27 -12.10
C CYS A 248 -2.31 -19.04 -11.24
N PRO A 249 -2.55 -17.80 -10.71
CA PRO A 249 -3.67 -17.54 -9.82
C PRO A 249 -5.05 -17.93 -10.39
N GLU A 250 -5.23 -17.83 -11.70
CA GLU A 250 -6.48 -18.25 -12.37
C GLU A 250 -6.67 -19.78 -12.39
N CYS A 251 -5.61 -20.51 -12.75
CA CYS A 251 -5.66 -21.97 -12.73
C CYS A 251 -5.74 -22.51 -11.31
N SER A 252 -5.02 -21.92 -10.36
CA SER A 252 -5.10 -22.27 -8.95
C SER A 252 -6.51 -22.10 -8.39
N LYS A 253 -7.21 -21.01 -8.74
CA LYS A 253 -8.62 -20.82 -8.34
C LYS A 253 -9.55 -21.89 -8.93
N ARG A 254 -9.36 -22.30 -10.18
CA ARG A 254 -10.17 -23.33 -10.84
C ARG A 254 -9.95 -24.71 -10.27
N LEU A 255 -8.72 -25.01 -9.86
CA LEU A 255 -8.32 -26.31 -9.30
C LEU A 255 -8.59 -26.42 -7.80
N SER A 256 -8.86 -25.31 -7.12
CA SER A 256 -9.12 -25.33 -5.68
C SER A 256 -10.43 -26.03 -5.35
N PRO A 257 -10.42 -27.07 -4.49
CA PRO A 257 -11.65 -27.77 -4.04
C PRO A 257 -12.70 -26.84 -3.41
N ARG A 258 -12.27 -25.71 -2.82
CA ARG A 258 -13.18 -24.71 -2.27
C ARG A 258 -14.01 -24.01 -3.34
N VAL A 259 -13.43 -23.75 -4.51
CA VAL A 259 -14.15 -23.12 -5.63
C VAL A 259 -15.10 -24.12 -6.27
N THR A 260 -14.67 -25.36 -6.48
CA THR A 260 -15.52 -26.44 -7.01
C THR A 260 -16.66 -26.78 -6.05
N GLY A 261 -16.41 -26.82 -4.74
CA GLY A 261 -17.44 -27.06 -3.72
C GLY A 261 -18.50 -25.97 -3.62
N VAL A 262 -18.15 -24.70 -3.86
CA VAL A 262 -19.10 -23.57 -3.89
C VAL A 262 -19.92 -23.56 -5.18
N LEU A 263 -19.32 -23.92 -6.30
CA LEU A 263 -20.04 -24.04 -7.58
C LEU A 263 -20.97 -25.24 -7.60
N ALA A 264 -20.56 -26.36 -7.01
CA ALA A 264 -21.42 -27.56 -6.89
C ALA A 264 -22.65 -27.36 -5.99
N ARG A 265 -22.66 -26.36 -5.11
CA ARG A 265 -23.83 -26.02 -4.26
C ARG A 265 -24.78 -25.01 -4.90
N ARG A 266 -24.48 -24.49 -6.09
CA ARG A 266 -25.31 -23.52 -6.83
C ARG A 266 -26.04 -24.10 -8.04
N TYR A 267 -25.91 -25.39 -8.26
CA TYR A 267 -26.67 -26.20 -9.23
C TYR A 267 -27.23 -27.47 -8.47
#